data_c79d53696bf56678b037bf317ec0e692
#
_entry.id   c79d53696bf56678b037bf317ec0e692
#
_cell.length_a   1.000
_cell.length_b   1.000
_cell.length_c   1.000
_cell.angle_alpha   90.00
_cell.angle_beta   90.00
_cell.angle_gamma   90.00
#
_symmetry.space_group_name_H-M   'P 1'
#
loop_
_entity.id
_entity.type
_entity.pdbx_description
1 polymer ?
#
loop_
_entity_poly.entity_id
_entity_poly.type
_entity_poly.pdbx_seq_one_letter_code
_entity_poly.pdbx_strand_id
1 'polypeptide(L)'
;MDVSLVPADTTEDVRARGARAPRRVAVLPVGSYEQHGPYLPLATDTLVACAIVSEIAAAYPVHPLPPVTIGCSHEHADWPGTVSISSTTLHAVVRDTADSLRRSGVDALVVVNGHGGNYVLGNVVQEATARGERMALFPAAEDWEEARERAGVTTSLLTDMHAGEIETSILLHAHPELVRPGYEAADFVADDRRHLLSLGMSAYTDSGVIGRPSLGSAEKGKELLASLADSFGAYFSVLTAADVPRQGGERG
;
A
#
# COMPACT_ATOMS: atom_id res chain seq x y z
N MET A 1 -7.83 -14.01 -13.45
CA MET A 1 -7.88 -13.12 -12.29
C MET A 1 -7.82 -14.03 -11.08
N ASP A 2 -6.77 -13.92 -10.29
CA ASP A 2 -6.67 -14.72 -9.07
C ASP A 2 -7.76 -14.26 -8.10
N VAL A 3 -8.67 -15.14 -7.75
CA VAL A 3 -9.81 -14.88 -6.85
C VAL A 3 -9.32 -14.60 -5.42
N SER A 4 -8.06 -14.89 -5.11
CA SER A 4 -7.45 -14.67 -3.79
C SER A 4 -7.32 -13.20 -3.38
N LEU A 5 -7.37 -12.27 -4.34
CA LEU A 5 -7.33 -10.83 -4.07
C LEU A 5 -8.67 -10.27 -3.55
N VAL A 6 -9.75 -11.03 -3.65
CA VAL A 6 -11.08 -10.61 -3.21
C VAL A 6 -11.46 -11.41 -1.97
N PRO A 7 -11.77 -10.76 -0.83
CA PRO A 7 -12.20 -11.46 0.37
C PRO A 7 -13.44 -12.32 0.09
N ALA A 8 -13.45 -13.56 0.61
CA ALA A 8 -14.55 -14.50 0.44
C ALA A 8 -15.51 -14.52 1.65
N ASP A 9 -15.38 -13.56 2.56
CA ASP A 9 -16.17 -13.46 3.78
C ASP A 9 -17.67 -13.28 3.50
N THR A 10 -18.49 -14.02 4.21
CA THR A 10 -19.93 -13.81 4.28
C THR A 10 -20.29 -12.80 5.38
N THR A 11 -21.55 -12.33 5.39
CA THR A 11 -22.05 -11.47 6.48
C THR A 11 -21.89 -12.12 7.86
N GLU A 12 -22.04 -13.45 7.96
CA GLU A 12 -21.88 -14.17 9.22
C GLU A 12 -20.41 -14.23 9.68
N ASP A 13 -19.46 -14.37 8.75
CA ASP A 13 -18.03 -14.35 9.06
C ASP A 13 -17.63 -12.97 9.62
N VAL A 14 -18.08 -11.89 8.99
CA VAL A 14 -17.81 -10.52 9.45
C VAL A 14 -18.43 -10.27 10.84
N ARG A 15 -19.67 -10.76 11.08
CA ARG A 15 -20.35 -10.66 12.38
C ARG A 15 -19.58 -11.42 13.46
N ALA A 16 -19.14 -12.65 13.20
CA ALA A 16 -18.41 -13.48 14.14
C ALA A 16 -17.02 -12.88 14.47
N ARG A 17 -16.32 -12.31 13.47
CA ARG A 17 -15.03 -11.65 13.66
C ARG A 17 -15.17 -10.38 14.51
N GLY A 18 -16.21 -9.57 14.26
CA GLY A 18 -16.49 -8.35 15.02
C GLY A 18 -16.80 -8.58 16.50
N ALA A 19 -17.26 -9.78 16.88
CA ALA A 19 -17.53 -10.12 18.28
C ALA A 19 -16.25 -10.39 19.10
N ARG A 20 -15.09 -10.55 18.45
CA ARG A 20 -13.82 -10.92 19.10
C ARG A 20 -12.91 -9.73 19.41
N ALA A 21 -13.22 -8.54 18.93
CA ALA A 21 -12.39 -7.35 19.12
C ALA A 21 -13.17 -6.25 19.84
N PRO A 22 -12.53 -5.45 20.72
CA PRO A 22 -13.16 -4.33 21.41
C PRO A 22 -13.61 -3.22 20.45
N ARG A 23 -12.94 -3.11 19.29
CA ARG A 23 -13.31 -2.25 18.17
C ARG A 23 -13.08 -2.99 16.85
N ARG A 24 -13.93 -2.73 15.87
CA ARG A 24 -13.83 -3.33 14.53
C ARG A 24 -12.97 -2.43 13.65
N VAL A 25 -11.90 -2.98 13.11
CA VAL A 25 -10.97 -2.31 12.20
C VAL A 25 -11.11 -2.96 10.83
N ALA A 26 -11.42 -2.16 9.80
CA ALA A 26 -11.32 -2.60 8.41
C ALA A 26 -10.00 -2.17 7.80
N VAL A 27 -9.50 -2.94 6.83
CA VAL A 27 -8.29 -2.64 6.05
C VAL A 27 -8.65 -2.62 4.57
N LEU A 28 -8.36 -1.48 3.90
CA LEU A 28 -8.66 -1.24 2.50
C LEU A 28 -7.36 -1.21 1.70
N PRO A 29 -7.05 -2.22 0.88
CA PRO A 29 -5.94 -2.14 -0.05
C PRO A 29 -6.23 -1.09 -1.12
N VAL A 30 -5.28 -0.19 -1.38
CA VAL A 30 -5.34 0.81 -2.45
C VAL A 30 -4.06 0.74 -3.24
N GLY A 31 -4.16 0.35 -4.49
CA GLY A 31 -3.05 0.32 -5.43
C GLY A 31 -3.21 1.33 -6.55
N SER A 32 -2.70 0.95 -7.72
CA SER A 32 -2.85 1.63 -8.98
C SER A 32 -3.00 0.61 -10.13
N TYR A 33 -3.18 1.13 -11.34
CA TYR A 33 -3.10 0.35 -12.58
C TYR A 33 -2.21 1.11 -13.56
N GLU A 34 -0.90 0.88 -13.48
CA GLU A 34 0.11 1.65 -14.18
C GLU A 34 1.27 0.78 -14.65
N GLN A 35 2.06 1.28 -15.58
CA GLN A 35 3.25 0.59 -16.08
C GLN A 35 4.24 0.30 -14.93
N HIS A 36 4.87 -0.87 -14.95
CA HIS A 36 5.94 -1.32 -14.04
C HIS A 36 7.06 -2.00 -14.85
N GLY A 37 7.54 -1.32 -15.89
CA GLY A 37 8.51 -1.90 -16.81
C GLY A 37 7.95 -3.09 -17.58
N PRO A 38 8.82 -3.86 -18.28
CA PRO A 38 8.36 -4.97 -19.13
C PRO A 38 8.14 -6.29 -18.37
N TYR A 39 8.47 -6.40 -17.10
CA TYR A 39 8.49 -7.67 -16.35
C TYR A 39 7.51 -7.73 -15.17
N LEU A 40 7.05 -6.61 -14.61
CA LEU A 40 5.99 -6.61 -13.61
C LEU A 40 4.63 -6.25 -14.25
N PRO A 41 3.50 -6.76 -13.69
CA PRO A 41 2.18 -6.46 -14.23
C PRO A 41 1.75 -5.02 -13.92
N LEU A 42 0.81 -4.48 -14.72
CA LEU A 42 0.21 -3.16 -14.47
C LEU A 42 -0.48 -3.02 -13.10
N ALA A 43 -0.86 -4.13 -12.49
CA ALA A 43 -1.52 -4.18 -11.19
C ALA A 43 -0.55 -4.36 -10.00
N THR A 44 0.76 -4.16 -10.20
CA THR A 44 1.79 -4.41 -9.18
C THR A 44 1.45 -3.77 -7.84
N ASP A 45 1.09 -2.50 -7.80
CA ASP A 45 0.77 -1.79 -6.56
C ASP A 45 -0.44 -2.39 -5.84
N THR A 46 -1.44 -2.84 -6.61
CA THR A 46 -2.59 -3.54 -6.03
C THR A 46 -2.17 -4.88 -5.43
N LEU A 47 -1.30 -5.63 -6.10
CA LEU A 47 -0.77 -6.90 -5.61
C LEU A 47 0.05 -6.70 -4.33
N VAL A 48 0.91 -5.67 -4.30
CA VAL A 48 1.69 -5.28 -3.12
C VAL A 48 0.77 -4.93 -1.95
N ALA A 49 -0.21 -4.05 -2.16
CA ALA A 49 -1.18 -3.67 -1.12
C ALA A 49 -1.96 -4.89 -0.59
N CYS A 50 -2.38 -5.79 -1.47
CA CYS A 50 -3.09 -7.02 -1.10
C CYS A 50 -2.18 -8.00 -0.33
N ALA A 51 -0.91 -8.14 -0.72
CA ALA A 51 0.05 -8.98 0.00
C ALA A 51 0.25 -8.46 1.44
N ILE A 52 0.41 -7.15 1.61
CA ILE A 52 0.51 -6.53 2.94
C ILE A 52 -0.77 -6.81 3.75
N VAL A 53 -1.96 -6.60 3.16
CA VAL A 53 -3.25 -6.86 3.84
C VAL A 53 -3.41 -8.33 4.22
N SER A 54 -2.91 -9.25 3.40
CA SER A 54 -2.94 -10.69 3.69
C SER A 54 -2.17 -11.03 4.97
N GLU A 55 -0.95 -10.51 5.12
CA GLU A 55 -0.13 -10.72 6.32
C GLU A 55 -0.76 -10.05 7.56
N ILE A 56 -1.28 -8.84 7.41
CA ILE A 56 -2.01 -8.15 8.48
C ILE A 56 -3.22 -8.97 8.94
N ALA A 57 -4.03 -9.48 8.00
CA ALA A 57 -5.22 -10.24 8.33
C ALA A 57 -4.92 -11.62 8.96
N ALA A 58 -3.75 -12.19 8.67
CA ALA A 58 -3.27 -13.41 9.33
C ALA A 58 -2.87 -13.16 10.79
N ALA A 59 -2.33 -11.96 11.09
CA ALA A 59 -1.80 -11.61 12.41
C ALA A 59 -2.82 -10.89 13.32
N TYR A 60 -3.76 -10.14 12.75
CA TYR A 60 -4.69 -9.27 13.50
C TYR A 60 -6.15 -9.54 13.14
N PRO A 61 -7.10 -9.35 14.08
CA PRO A 61 -8.53 -9.54 13.84
C PRO A 61 -9.14 -8.34 13.10
N VAL A 62 -8.66 -8.06 11.90
CA VAL A 62 -9.14 -7.01 11.00
C VAL A 62 -10.14 -7.54 9.98
N HIS A 63 -10.89 -6.64 9.33
CA HIS A 63 -11.80 -6.95 8.24
C HIS A 63 -11.20 -6.50 6.90
N PRO A 64 -10.62 -7.40 6.09
CA PRO A 64 -10.13 -7.05 4.76
C PRO A 64 -11.27 -6.64 3.83
N LEU A 65 -11.04 -5.60 3.04
CA LEU A 65 -11.94 -5.15 1.98
C LEU A 65 -11.39 -5.51 0.60
N PRO A 66 -12.23 -5.58 -0.43
CA PRO A 66 -11.77 -5.66 -1.81
C PRO A 66 -10.87 -4.47 -2.17
N PRO A 67 -9.83 -4.67 -3.00
CA PRO A 67 -8.89 -3.60 -3.33
C PRO A 67 -9.50 -2.52 -4.23
N VAL A 68 -9.05 -1.28 -4.06
CA VAL A 68 -9.15 -0.22 -5.05
C VAL A 68 -7.98 -0.40 -6.03
N THR A 69 -8.29 -0.83 -7.25
CA THR A 69 -7.29 -1.26 -8.24
C THR A 69 -6.88 -0.17 -9.23
N ILE A 70 -7.55 0.98 -9.23
CA ILE A 70 -7.25 2.13 -10.07
C ILE A 70 -7.08 3.33 -9.14
N GLY A 71 -5.85 3.83 -9.07
CA GLY A 71 -5.44 4.97 -8.25
C GLY A 71 -5.10 6.21 -9.07
N CYS A 72 -4.31 7.10 -8.47
CA CYS A 72 -3.81 8.31 -9.12
C CYS A 72 -2.41 8.03 -9.67
N SER A 73 -2.31 7.84 -10.99
CA SER A 73 -1.09 7.43 -11.70
C SER A 73 -0.82 8.34 -12.91
N HIS A 74 -1.07 9.64 -12.75
CA HIS A 74 -0.94 10.60 -13.85
C HIS A 74 0.51 10.74 -14.34
N GLU A 75 1.49 10.53 -13.47
CA GLU A 75 2.92 10.52 -13.80
C GLU A 75 3.30 9.41 -14.78
N HIS A 76 2.48 8.37 -14.92
CA HIS A 76 2.66 7.24 -15.83
C HIS A 76 1.79 7.33 -17.10
N ALA A 77 1.13 8.45 -17.36
CA ALA A 77 0.12 8.58 -18.42
C ALA A 77 0.65 8.33 -19.83
N ASP A 78 1.95 8.48 -20.05
CA ASP A 78 2.58 8.30 -21.38
C ASP A 78 2.74 6.82 -21.77
N TRP A 79 2.53 5.87 -20.86
CA TRP A 79 2.65 4.45 -21.17
C TRP A 79 1.31 3.79 -21.46
N PRO A 80 1.25 2.95 -22.53
CA PRO A 80 0.07 2.17 -22.85
C PRO A 80 -0.35 1.25 -21.69
N GLY A 81 -1.64 1.21 -21.41
CA GLY A 81 -2.23 0.35 -20.39
C GLY A 81 -2.38 1.02 -19.03
N THR A 82 -1.68 2.11 -18.73
CA THR A 82 -1.91 2.90 -17.52
C THR A 82 -3.32 3.51 -17.53
N VAL A 83 -4.04 3.35 -16.42
CA VAL A 83 -5.35 3.96 -16.20
C VAL A 83 -5.34 4.67 -14.85
N SER A 84 -5.57 5.98 -14.86
CA SER A 84 -5.58 6.83 -13.68
C SER A 84 -6.94 7.47 -13.45
N ILE A 85 -7.30 7.67 -12.17
CA ILE A 85 -8.44 8.48 -11.75
C ILE A 85 -7.95 9.79 -11.11
N SER A 86 -8.84 10.78 -11.03
CA SER A 86 -8.49 12.03 -10.35
C SER A 86 -8.36 11.84 -8.83
N SER A 87 -7.59 12.71 -8.18
CA SER A 87 -7.49 12.76 -6.72
C SER A 87 -8.86 12.96 -6.06
N THR A 88 -9.75 13.76 -6.67
CA THR A 88 -11.13 13.94 -6.18
C THR A 88 -11.92 12.64 -6.21
N THR A 89 -11.76 11.82 -7.26
CA THR A 89 -12.45 10.53 -7.36
C THR A 89 -11.92 9.55 -6.29
N LEU A 90 -10.60 9.45 -6.14
CA LEU A 90 -10.01 8.56 -5.13
C LEU A 90 -10.41 8.99 -3.71
N HIS A 91 -10.38 10.31 -3.42
CA HIS A 91 -10.88 10.86 -2.17
C HIS A 91 -12.32 10.42 -1.91
N ALA A 92 -13.22 10.57 -2.90
CA ALA A 92 -14.63 10.20 -2.76
C ALA A 92 -14.79 8.68 -2.50
N VAL A 93 -14.07 7.83 -3.22
CA VAL A 93 -14.12 6.37 -3.02
C VAL A 93 -13.77 5.99 -1.58
N VAL A 94 -12.67 6.53 -1.04
CA VAL A 94 -12.24 6.22 0.34
C VAL A 94 -13.23 6.78 1.36
N ARG A 95 -13.75 8.00 1.14
CA ARG A 95 -14.73 8.63 2.02
C ARG A 95 -16.05 7.85 2.07
N ASP A 96 -16.61 7.52 0.91
CA ASP A 96 -17.87 6.78 0.83
C ASP A 96 -17.75 5.37 1.46
N THR A 97 -16.58 4.73 1.27
CA THR A 97 -16.25 3.46 1.92
C THR A 97 -16.24 3.61 3.45
N ALA A 98 -15.54 4.61 3.98
CA ALA A 98 -15.48 4.87 5.42
C ALA A 98 -16.86 5.16 6.01
N ASP A 99 -17.68 5.97 5.32
CA ASP A 99 -19.04 6.30 5.74
C ASP A 99 -19.96 5.07 5.75
N SER A 100 -19.81 4.19 4.77
CA SER A 100 -20.54 2.92 4.71
C SER A 100 -20.16 1.98 5.84
N LEU A 101 -18.84 1.85 6.11
CA LEU A 101 -18.31 1.01 7.19
C LEU A 101 -18.82 1.46 8.56
N ARG A 102 -18.84 2.76 8.84
CA ARG A 102 -19.39 3.30 10.10
C ARG A 102 -20.85 2.95 10.29
N ARG A 103 -21.67 3.02 9.24
CA ARG A 103 -23.09 2.60 9.31
C ARG A 103 -23.26 1.12 9.63
N SER A 104 -22.31 0.29 9.24
CA SER A 104 -22.30 -1.15 9.57
C SER A 104 -21.60 -1.48 10.89
N GLY A 105 -21.20 -0.45 11.66
CA GLY A 105 -20.60 -0.58 12.99
C GLY A 105 -19.11 -0.94 12.97
N VAL A 106 -18.39 -0.60 11.89
CA VAL A 106 -16.92 -0.64 11.86
C VAL A 106 -16.39 0.67 12.44
N ASP A 107 -15.49 0.58 13.42
CA ASP A 107 -15.04 1.71 14.22
C ASP A 107 -13.87 2.48 13.60
N ALA A 108 -13.03 1.79 12.80
CA ALA A 108 -11.83 2.34 12.23
C ALA A 108 -11.54 1.77 10.83
N LEU A 109 -10.88 2.57 10.00
CA LEU A 109 -10.42 2.19 8.66
C LEU A 109 -8.91 2.43 8.55
N VAL A 110 -8.16 1.43 8.10
CA VAL A 110 -6.78 1.61 7.63
C VAL A 110 -6.76 1.52 6.11
N VAL A 111 -6.25 2.55 5.48
CA VAL A 111 -5.95 2.57 4.05
C VAL A 111 -4.55 2.02 3.87
N VAL A 112 -4.42 0.83 3.27
CA VAL A 112 -3.13 0.19 2.98
C VAL A 112 -2.73 0.56 1.56
N ASN A 113 -1.80 1.51 1.45
CA ASN A 113 -1.40 2.10 0.18
C ASN A 113 -0.18 1.39 -0.42
N GLY A 114 -0.33 0.84 -1.61
CA GLY A 114 0.76 0.24 -2.39
C GLY A 114 1.39 1.16 -3.43
N HIS A 115 0.90 2.41 -3.58
CA HIS A 115 1.33 3.30 -4.66
C HIS A 115 1.69 4.71 -4.17
N GLY A 116 2.92 5.14 -4.46
CA GLY A 116 3.43 6.45 -4.04
C GLY A 116 2.69 7.66 -4.62
N GLY A 117 2.10 7.54 -5.82
CA GLY A 117 1.37 8.61 -6.50
C GLY A 117 -0.02 8.94 -5.91
N ASN A 118 -0.53 8.13 -4.98
CA ASN A 118 -1.79 8.36 -4.29
C ASN A 118 -1.70 9.45 -3.20
N TYR A 119 -1.08 10.59 -3.49
CA TYR A 119 -0.79 11.67 -2.52
C TYR A 119 -2.01 12.14 -1.72
N VAL A 120 -3.19 12.12 -2.32
CA VAL A 120 -4.44 12.57 -1.68
C VAL A 120 -4.82 11.77 -0.45
N LEU A 121 -4.35 10.52 -0.31
CA LEU A 121 -4.71 9.65 0.80
C LEU A 121 -4.29 10.23 2.16
N GLY A 122 -3.14 10.90 2.22
CA GLY A 122 -2.71 11.60 3.42
C GLY A 122 -3.71 12.67 3.87
N ASN A 123 -4.24 13.45 2.92
CA ASN A 123 -5.26 14.46 3.20
C ASN A 123 -6.58 13.83 3.67
N VAL A 124 -7.01 12.73 3.04
CA VAL A 124 -8.22 11.98 3.45
C VAL A 124 -8.14 11.57 4.92
N VAL A 125 -6.99 11.03 5.34
CA VAL A 125 -6.77 10.59 6.73
C VAL A 125 -6.75 11.78 7.70
N GLN A 126 -6.05 12.87 7.34
CA GLN A 126 -6.03 14.09 8.17
C GLN A 126 -7.43 14.69 8.36
N GLU A 127 -8.23 14.75 7.30
CA GLU A 127 -9.60 15.23 7.36
C GLU A 127 -10.50 14.32 8.20
N ALA A 128 -10.32 12.99 8.11
CA ALA A 128 -11.02 12.04 8.96
C ALA A 128 -10.70 12.27 10.45
N THR A 129 -9.42 12.42 10.77
CA THR A 129 -8.95 12.73 12.13
C THR A 129 -9.54 14.04 12.66
N ALA A 130 -9.59 15.09 11.82
CA ALA A 130 -10.20 16.37 12.20
C ALA A 130 -11.70 16.28 12.50
N ARG A 131 -12.39 15.29 11.93
CA ARG A 131 -13.80 14.98 12.24
C ARG A 131 -13.99 14.03 13.43
N GLY A 132 -12.89 13.62 14.09
CA GLY A 132 -12.92 12.65 15.20
C GLY A 132 -13.13 11.20 14.73
N GLU A 133 -12.92 10.92 13.47
CA GLU A 133 -12.98 9.57 12.89
C GLU A 133 -11.63 8.86 13.09
N ARG A 134 -11.67 7.53 13.22
CA ARG A 134 -10.47 6.71 13.35
C ARG A 134 -10.06 6.20 11.98
N MET A 135 -9.03 6.81 11.40
CA MET A 135 -8.47 6.41 10.12
C MET A 135 -6.95 6.49 10.16
N ALA A 136 -6.28 5.57 9.47
CA ALA A 136 -4.84 5.59 9.30
C ALA A 136 -4.46 5.31 7.85
N LEU A 137 -3.31 5.84 7.43
CA LEU A 137 -2.62 5.49 6.19
C LEU A 137 -1.42 4.63 6.55
N PHE A 138 -1.29 3.49 5.91
CA PHE A 138 -0.23 2.51 6.13
C PHE A 138 0.28 1.98 4.79
N PRO A 139 1.56 1.62 4.64
CA PRO A 139 2.68 1.94 5.53
C PRO A 139 3.09 3.43 5.44
N ALA A 140 3.67 3.95 6.53
CA ALA A 140 4.39 5.21 6.51
C ALA A 140 5.84 5.02 6.02
N ALA A 141 6.58 6.12 5.84
CA ALA A 141 7.97 6.06 5.41
C ALA A 141 8.85 5.29 6.43
N GLU A 142 8.59 5.48 7.70
CA GLU A 142 9.29 4.82 8.80
C GLU A 142 9.08 3.30 8.79
N ASP A 143 7.85 2.84 8.49
CA ASP A 143 7.52 1.40 8.37
C ASP A 143 8.29 0.76 7.21
N TRP A 144 8.40 1.47 6.08
CA TRP A 144 9.18 1.02 4.94
C TRP A 144 10.68 0.99 5.23
N GLU A 145 11.24 1.99 5.94
CA GLU A 145 12.66 2.00 6.32
C GLU A 145 12.99 0.81 7.23
N GLU A 146 12.17 0.53 8.25
CA GLU A 146 12.34 -0.63 9.13
C GLU A 146 12.25 -1.94 8.35
N ALA A 147 11.27 -2.06 7.45
CA ALA A 147 11.09 -3.26 6.63
C ALA A 147 12.29 -3.49 5.70
N ARG A 148 12.84 -2.43 5.09
CA ARG A 148 14.02 -2.49 4.22
C ARG A 148 15.26 -2.93 4.99
N GLU A 149 15.50 -2.34 6.18
CA GLU A 149 16.63 -2.71 7.03
C GLU A 149 16.56 -4.19 7.40
N ARG A 150 15.40 -4.65 7.87
CA ARG A 150 15.17 -6.05 8.25
C ARG A 150 15.36 -7.03 7.08
N ALA A 151 14.88 -6.67 5.89
CA ALA A 151 14.97 -7.50 4.70
C ALA A 151 16.36 -7.43 4.02
N GLY A 152 17.27 -6.58 4.48
CA GLY A 152 18.57 -6.38 3.84
C GLY A 152 18.46 -5.75 2.45
N VAL A 153 17.46 -4.89 2.23
CA VAL A 153 17.34 -4.08 1.01
C VAL A 153 18.46 -3.05 0.98
N THR A 154 19.23 -3.01 -0.10
CA THR A 154 20.43 -2.19 -0.19
C THR A 154 20.24 -0.87 -0.94
N THR A 155 19.19 -0.77 -1.74
CA THR A 155 18.83 0.48 -2.43
C THR A 155 18.18 1.47 -1.47
N SER A 156 18.36 2.78 -1.67
CA SER A 156 17.63 3.81 -0.92
C SER A 156 16.22 4.00 -1.47
N LEU A 157 15.27 4.57 -0.70
CA LEU A 157 13.95 4.95 -1.20
C LEU A 157 14.03 5.95 -2.36
N LEU A 158 15.11 6.72 -2.44
CA LEU A 158 15.34 7.61 -3.57
C LEU A 158 15.70 6.83 -4.84
N THR A 159 16.53 5.80 -4.74
CA THR A 159 16.97 4.97 -5.87
C THR A 159 15.92 3.95 -6.27
N ASP A 160 15.23 3.35 -5.30
CA ASP A 160 14.22 2.30 -5.49
C ASP A 160 12.81 2.91 -5.52
N MET A 161 12.54 3.65 -6.58
CA MET A 161 11.30 4.41 -6.67
C MET A 161 10.16 3.63 -7.34
N HIS A 162 10.46 2.82 -8.37
CA HIS A 162 9.44 2.19 -9.20
C HIS A 162 9.95 0.96 -9.94
N ALA A 163 9.20 -0.14 -9.86
CA ALA A 163 9.55 -1.45 -10.43
C ALA A 163 10.96 -1.92 -10.03
N GLY A 164 11.40 -1.60 -8.81
CA GLY A 164 12.75 -1.83 -8.33
C GLY A 164 12.88 -3.04 -7.41
N GLU A 165 13.81 -2.96 -6.45
CA GLU A 165 14.18 -4.06 -5.55
C GLU A 165 12.99 -4.50 -4.65
N ILE A 166 12.25 -3.54 -4.09
CA ILE A 166 11.17 -3.81 -3.14
C ILE A 166 10.00 -4.50 -3.84
N GLU A 167 9.43 -3.89 -4.87
CA GLU A 167 8.24 -4.42 -5.55
C GLU A 167 8.53 -5.75 -6.22
N THR A 168 9.70 -5.86 -6.87
CA THR A 168 10.16 -7.14 -7.46
C THR A 168 10.27 -8.22 -6.38
N SER A 169 10.85 -7.91 -5.21
CA SER A 169 10.99 -8.87 -4.11
C SER A 169 9.65 -9.33 -3.58
N ILE A 170 8.71 -8.40 -3.34
CA ILE A 170 7.38 -8.73 -2.84
C ILE A 170 6.64 -9.63 -3.83
N LEU A 171 6.69 -9.31 -5.13
CA LEU A 171 6.02 -10.14 -6.15
C LEU A 171 6.72 -11.49 -6.34
N LEU A 172 8.05 -11.57 -6.29
CA LEU A 172 8.76 -12.85 -6.31
C LEU A 172 8.37 -13.77 -5.15
N HIS A 173 8.01 -13.21 -4.00
CA HIS A 173 7.53 -13.98 -2.87
C HIS A 173 6.04 -14.35 -2.98
N ALA A 174 5.18 -13.35 -3.22
CA ALA A 174 3.73 -13.52 -3.14
C ALA A 174 3.11 -14.05 -4.45
N HIS A 175 3.67 -13.68 -5.61
CA HIS A 175 3.13 -13.95 -6.94
C HIS A 175 4.25 -14.20 -7.97
N PRO A 176 5.15 -15.18 -7.74
CA PRO A 176 6.32 -15.41 -8.62
C PRO A 176 5.92 -15.70 -10.07
N GLU A 177 4.74 -16.26 -10.31
CA GLU A 177 4.22 -16.56 -11.64
C GLU A 177 3.87 -15.30 -12.47
N LEU A 178 3.74 -14.14 -11.82
CA LEU A 178 3.45 -12.87 -12.47
C LEU A 178 4.71 -12.07 -12.82
N VAL A 179 5.85 -12.43 -12.26
CA VAL A 179 7.14 -11.79 -12.57
C VAL A 179 7.72 -12.42 -13.83
N ARG A 180 7.84 -11.61 -14.89
CA ARG A 180 8.40 -12.07 -16.16
C ARG A 180 9.93 -12.08 -16.09
N PRO A 181 10.60 -12.96 -16.86
CA PRO A 181 12.06 -12.96 -16.97
C PRO A 181 12.58 -11.65 -17.56
N GLY A 182 13.81 -11.29 -17.20
CA GLY A 182 14.50 -10.09 -17.71
C GLY A 182 14.64 -8.96 -16.68
N TYR A 183 14.00 -9.08 -15.52
CA TYR A 183 14.15 -8.10 -14.43
C TYR A 183 15.61 -8.03 -13.93
N GLU A 184 16.36 -9.13 -14.02
CA GLU A 184 17.75 -9.24 -13.58
C GLU A 184 18.71 -8.33 -14.37
N ALA A 185 18.29 -7.82 -15.53
CA ALA A 185 19.08 -6.94 -16.39
C ALA A 185 18.44 -5.57 -16.61
N ALA A 186 17.44 -5.22 -15.79
CA ALA A 186 16.60 -4.03 -16.03
C ALA A 186 16.86 -2.88 -15.04
N ASP A 187 17.98 -2.92 -14.33
CA ASP A 187 18.37 -1.86 -13.41
C ASP A 187 18.47 -0.50 -14.12
N PHE A 188 17.81 0.48 -13.57
CA PHE A 188 17.88 1.86 -14.04
C PHE A 188 17.80 2.84 -12.88
N VAL A 189 18.70 3.82 -12.83
CA VAL A 189 18.78 4.80 -11.74
C VAL A 189 18.58 6.20 -12.29
N ALA A 190 17.65 6.94 -11.68
CA ALA A 190 17.37 8.35 -11.97
C ALA A 190 17.08 9.09 -10.66
N ASP A 191 18.12 9.38 -9.87
CA ASP A 191 17.97 9.94 -8.53
C ASP A 191 17.56 11.43 -8.53
N ASP A 192 17.95 12.23 -9.53
CA ASP A 192 17.52 13.63 -9.68
C ASP A 192 16.19 13.71 -10.47
N ARG A 193 15.08 13.66 -9.75
CA ARG A 193 13.71 13.69 -10.28
C ARG A 193 12.88 14.83 -9.71
N ARG A 194 13.52 15.96 -9.39
CA ARG A 194 12.84 17.10 -8.73
C ARG A 194 11.64 17.67 -9.49
N HIS A 195 11.52 17.40 -10.79
CA HIS A 195 10.41 17.86 -11.64
C HIS A 195 9.45 16.74 -12.05
N LEU A 196 9.47 15.59 -11.37
CA LEU A 196 8.64 14.42 -11.68
C LEU A 196 7.14 14.79 -11.82
N LEU A 197 6.60 15.55 -10.88
CA LEU A 197 5.19 15.97 -10.90
C LEU A 197 4.82 16.89 -12.08
N SER A 198 5.81 17.54 -12.70
CA SER A 198 5.58 18.46 -13.81
C SER A 198 5.85 17.83 -15.18
N LEU A 199 6.74 16.84 -15.23
CA LEU A 199 7.23 16.26 -16.48
C LEU A 199 6.78 14.81 -16.69
N GLY A 200 6.30 14.15 -15.64
CA GLY A 200 5.97 12.72 -15.68
C GLY A 200 7.21 11.80 -15.68
N MET A 201 6.96 10.51 -15.59
CA MET A 201 8.00 9.46 -15.55
C MET A 201 8.77 9.34 -16.87
N SER A 202 8.11 9.57 -18.01
CA SER A 202 8.72 9.45 -19.35
C SER A 202 9.90 10.38 -19.57
N ALA A 203 9.99 11.47 -18.81
CA ALA A 203 11.14 12.38 -18.85
C ALA A 203 12.40 11.81 -18.17
N TYR A 204 12.29 10.70 -17.45
CA TYR A 204 13.39 10.15 -16.62
C TYR A 204 13.76 8.72 -16.96
N THR A 205 12.89 7.97 -17.62
CA THR A 205 13.14 6.57 -17.98
C THR A 205 12.39 6.17 -19.25
N ASP A 206 13.08 5.45 -20.13
CA ASP A 206 12.46 4.90 -21.35
C ASP A 206 11.74 3.58 -21.08
N SER A 207 12.22 2.78 -20.12
CA SER A 207 11.66 1.47 -19.78
C SER A 207 10.50 1.55 -18.80
N GLY A 208 10.37 2.67 -18.07
CA GLY A 208 9.45 2.82 -16.95
C GLY A 208 10.05 2.38 -15.60
N VAL A 209 11.21 1.76 -15.58
CA VAL A 209 11.89 1.34 -14.35
C VAL A 209 12.70 2.50 -13.76
N ILE A 210 12.60 2.71 -12.44
CA ILE A 210 13.54 3.52 -11.66
C ILE A 210 13.82 2.77 -10.36
N GLY A 211 14.86 1.93 -10.38
CA GLY A 211 15.22 1.04 -9.30
C GLY A 211 16.24 0.00 -9.73
N ARG A 212 16.46 -0.97 -8.86
CA ARG A 212 17.35 -2.10 -9.11
C ARG A 212 16.64 -3.44 -8.91
N PRO A 213 15.78 -3.83 -9.84
CA PRO A 213 15.06 -5.10 -9.76
C PRO A 213 16.00 -6.32 -9.73
N SER A 214 17.22 -6.22 -10.27
CA SER A 214 18.22 -7.31 -10.22
C SER A 214 18.60 -7.73 -8.80
N LEU A 215 18.37 -6.87 -7.81
CA LEU A 215 18.64 -7.14 -6.40
C LEU A 215 17.43 -7.75 -5.67
N GLY A 216 16.29 -7.86 -6.35
CA GLY A 216 15.08 -8.46 -5.80
C GLY A 216 15.21 -9.95 -5.53
N SER A 217 14.61 -10.43 -4.44
CA SER A 217 14.50 -11.86 -4.14
C SER A 217 13.25 -12.18 -3.33
N ALA A 218 12.77 -13.42 -3.43
CA ALA A 218 11.61 -13.89 -2.68
C ALA A 218 11.83 -13.83 -1.16
N GLU A 219 13.08 -14.06 -0.70
CA GLU A 219 13.45 -13.98 0.71
C GLU A 219 13.30 -12.55 1.23
N LYS A 220 13.77 -11.55 0.47
CA LYS A 220 13.56 -10.15 0.82
C LYS A 220 12.08 -9.79 0.85
N GLY A 221 11.30 -10.25 -0.13
CA GLY A 221 9.87 -10.03 -0.18
C GLY A 221 9.16 -10.58 1.06
N LYS A 222 9.53 -11.78 1.49
CA LYS A 222 9.02 -12.39 2.73
C LYS A 222 9.33 -11.54 3.96
N GLU A 223 10.58 -11.09 4.12
CA GLU A 223 10.99 -10.31 5.28
C GLU A 223 10.38 -8.90 5.28
N LEU A 224 10.22 -8.27 4.09
CA LEU A 224 9.51 -7.00 3.94
C LEU A 224 8.07 -7.11 4.45
N LEU A 225 7.33 -8.09 3.97
CA LEU A 225 5.93 -8.30 4.36
C LEU A 225 5.79 -8.64 5.84
N ALA A 226 6.67 -9.50 6.39
CA ALA A 226 6.67 -9.84 7.81
C ALA A 226 6.94 -8.61 8.70
N SER A 227 7.90 -7.75 8.31
CA SER A 227 8.20 -6.52 9.03
C SER A 227 7.03 -5.55 9.01
N LEU A 228 6.40 -5.35 7.85
CA LEU A 228 5.22 -4.49 7.73
C LEU A 228 4.04 -5.01 8.58
N ALA A 229 3.82 -6.33 8.62
CA ALA A 229 2.80 -6.88 9.50
C ALA A 229 3.10 -6.63 10.98
N ASP A 230 4.37 -6.73 11.40
CA ASP A 230 4.77 -6.42 12.78
C ASP A 230 4.55 -4.93 13.10
N SER A 231 4.99 -4.00 12.22
CA SER A 231 4.81 -2.54 12.37
C SER A 231 3.33 -2.14 12.47
N PHE A 232 2.45 -2.85 11.78
CA PHE A 232 1.00 -2.62 11.85
C PHE A 232 0.44 -2.72 13.26
N GLY A 233 1.09 -3.45 14.18
CA GLY A 233 0.67 -3.60 15.58
C GLY A 233 0.53 -2.27 16.31
N ALA A 234 1.40 -1.29 16.02
CA ALA A 234 1.30 0.05 16.60
C ALA A 234 0.03 0.78 16.14
N TYR A 235 -0.29 0.71 14.84
CA TYR A 235 -1.53 1.29 14.27
C TYR A 235 -2.77 0.62 14.86
N PHE A 236 -2.78 -0.70 14.92
CA PHE A 236 -3.89 -1.46 15.49
C PHE A 236 -4.15 -1.08 16.94
N SER A 237 -3.08 -0.92 17.74
CA SER A 237 -3.17 -0.52 19.14
C SER A 237 -3.78 0.88 19.29
N VAL A 238 -3.35 1.87 18.50
CA VAL A 238 -3.87 3.24 18.51
C VAL A 238 -5.34 3.27 18.10
N LEU A 239 -5.71 2.54 17.04
CA LEU A 239 -7.06 2.56 16.49
C LEU A 239 -8.07 1.82 17.39
N THR A 240 -7.64 0.85 18.18
CA THR A 240 -8.49 0.07 19.10
C THR A 240 -8.51 0.61 20.52
N ALA A 241 -7.63 1.53 20.89
CA ALA A 241 -7.59 2.16 22.22
C ALA A 241 -8.94 2.81 22.57
N ALA A 242 -9.35 2.74 23.86
CA ALA A 242 -10.58 3.37 24.35
C ALA A 242 -10.56 4.89 24.12
N ASP A 243 -9.44 5.53 24.47
CA ASP A 243 -9.16 6.93 24.20
C ASP A 243 -7.95 7.03 23.27
N VAL A 244 -7.95 8.00 22.34
CA VAL A 244 -6.76 8.28 21.54
C VAL A 244 -5.67 8.78 22.49
N PRO A 245 -4.51 8.08 22.60
CA PRO A 245 -3.44 8.53 23.46
C PRO A 245 -2.98 9.93 23.00
N ARG A 246 -3.19 10.95 23.81
CA ARG A 246 -2.47 12.21 23.61
C ARG A 246 -1.02 11.93 24.00
N GLN A 247 -0.12 11.94 23.05
CA GLN A 247 1.30 11.92 23.35
C GLN A 247 1.56 13.17 24.20
N GLY A 248 1.80 12.94 25.50
CA GLY A 248 2.05 13.99 26.47
C GLY A 248 3.36 14.69 26.13
N GLY A 249 3.29 15.84 25.49
CA GLY A 249 4.35 16.81 25.61
C GLY A 249 4.33 17.29 27.05
N GLU A 250 5.35 16.97 27.81
CA GLU A 250 5.65 17.69 29.06
C GLU A 250 5.76 19.17 28.70
N ARG A 251 4.74 19.94 29.12
CA ARG A 251 4.84 21.40 29.08
C ARG A 251 5.65 21.78 30.31
N GLY A 252 6.97 21.94 30.13
CA GLY A 252 7.82 22.66 31.04
C GLY A 252 7.54 24.17 30.99
#